data_d1221a6bc5826ef6d596debf7c24c988
#
_entry.id   d1221a6bc5826ef6d596debf7c24c988
#
_cell.length_a   1.000
_cell.length_b   1.000
_cell.length_c   1.000
_cell.angle_alpha   90.00
_cell.angle_beta   90.00
_cell.angle_gamma   90.00
#
_symmetry.space_group_name_H-M   'P 1'
#
loop_
_entity.id
_entity.type
_entity.pdbx_description
1 polymer ?
#
loop_
_entity_poly.entity_id
_entity_poly.type
_entity_poly.pdbx_seq_one_letter_code
_entity_poly.pdbx_strand_id
1 'polypeptide(L)'
;MSATSSKLKNPNDSVMNQRVIKLAWPIFLQLLLGVSLGYVDTIMLSNYNSTAVGAIGNANQVLGFLTLAFNIISSATGIIVSQYLGAGKKEKMNMIYTVALSFNFVLSIVISLVVFIFSRNLLEAMQVPAAMLDESDMYMRIVGGTIFTQALINAFNSIFASNGKTVFGMIIGLGMNIINICGNALLLYGPLKVLGLGASGAAVSTCGSRVIAVIASVIYFYTVIKGKFSLKYLRPFPYDVLKSLLKLGIPTAGENISYDCSQLFLQAFINTMGIVAINAKIYANMLSMFTYMIALAAANATQIIVGHSVGAHDYDFAYCRVLKTLRFGMIISISVAIVNWLISPFTLGLFTGDKAVIALGSSVMFIAIILEFGRTTNLVIINSMKAAGDVKFPTALAIFSMWLLSVGLGWLLGIYFGMGLTGIWIAMAADEIFRGVVVFIRWIKGGWRGKRVVLEDKTSPTETAEVMA
;
A
#
# COMPACT_ATOMS: atom_id res chain seq x y z
N MET A 1 -31.33 21.29 -7.64
CA MET A 1 -31.15 19.91 -7.17
C MET A 1 -31.74 18.82 -8.08
N SER A 2 -32.55 19.12 -9.10
CA SER A 2 -33.19 18.10 -9.98
C SER A 2 -32.39 17.71 -11.24
N ALA A 3 -31.45 18.51 -11.67
CA ALA A 3 -30.64 18.23 -12.90
C ALA A 3 -29.50 17.20 -12.71
N THR A 4 -29.13 16.88 -11.46
CA THR A 4 -28.03 15.97 -11.13
C THR A 4 -28.46 14.48 -11.16
N SER A 5 -29.76 14.22 -11.02
CA SER A 5 -30.29 12.86 -10.93
C SER A 5 -30.40 12.13 -12.27
N SER A 6 -30.55 12.85 -13.39
CA SER A 6 -30.70 12.24 -14.72
C SER A 6 -29.38 11.84 -15.37
N LYS A 7 -28.25 12.48 -15.02
CA LYS A 7 -26.90 12.14 -15.50
C LYS A 7 -26.31 10.87 -14.85
N LEU A 8 -26.94 10.34 -13.81
CA LEU A 8 -26.48 9.16 -13.06
C LEU A 8 -26.87 7.80 -13.71
N LYS A 9 -27.71 7.80 -14.74
CA LYS A 9 -28.09 6.59 -15.48
C LYS A 9 -27.53 6.63 -16.90
N ASN A 10 -26.23 6.41 -17.05
CA ASN A 10 -25.63 6.18 -18.37
C ASN A 10 -25.65 4.65 -18.64
N PRO A 11 -26.05 4.17 -19.84
CA PRO A 11 -26.09 2.74 -20.15
C PRO A 11 -24.72 2.02 -20.03
N ASN A 12 -23.65 2.77 -19.92
CA ASN A 12 -22.28 2.25 -19.65
C ASN A 12 -21.97 1.97 -18.16
N ASP A 13 -22.89 2.20 -17.21
CA ASP A 13 -22.61 2.04 -15.79
C ASP A 13 -22.33 0.59 -15.37
N SER A 14 -23.02 -0.39 -15.95
CA SER A 14 -22.79 -1.80 -15.66
C SER A 14 -21.42 -2.26 -16.14
N VAL A 15 -21.00 -1.83 -17.33
CA VAL A 15 -19.70 -2.13 -17.90
C VAL A 15 -18.58 -1.52 -17.06
N MET A 16 -18.77 -0.28 -16.58
CA MET A 16 -17.80 0.38 -15.74
C MET A 16 -17.70 -0.19 -14.32
N ASN A 17 -18.80 -0.64 -13.74
CA ASN A 17 -18.78 -1.35 -12.46
C ASN A 17 -18.02 -2.67 -12.60
N GLN A 18 -18.25 -3.41 -13.69
CA GLN A 18 -17.47 -4.61 -14.01
C GLN A 18 -15.98 -4.31 -14.17
N ARG A 19 -15.61 -3.16 -14.78
CA ARG A 19 -14.21 -2.75 -14.92
C ARG A 19 -13.55 -2.49 -13.56
N VAL A 20 -14.24 -1.84 -12.62
CA VAL A 20 -13.71 -1.66 -11.26
C VAL A 20 -13.48 -3.00 -10.58
N ILE A 21 -14.47 -3.90 -10.63
CA ILE A 21 -14.36 -5.24 -10.02
C ILE A 21 -13.22 -6.03 -10.67
N LYS A 22 -13.10 -6.01 -12.00
CA LYS A 22 -12.02 -6.68 -12.74
C LYS A 22 -10.63 -6.17 -12.36
N LEU A 23 -10.49 -4.91 -11.97
CA LEU A 23 -9.24 -4.35 -11.46
C LEU A 23 -9.05 -4.62 -9.96
N ALA A 24 -10.09 -4.44 -9.16
CA ALA A 24 -10.02 -4.55 -7.70
C ALA A 24 -9.79 -5.98 -7.22
N TRP A 25 -10.45 -6.97 -7.85
CA TRP A 25 -10.34 -8.36 -7.41
C TRP A 25 -8.91 -8.91 -7.46
N PRO A 26 -8.15 -8.76 -8.57
CA PRO A 26 -6.75 -9.17 -8.59
C PRO A 26 -5.87 -8.38 -7.60
N ILE A 27 -6.14 -7.09 -7.40
CA ILE A 27 -5.42 -6.27 -6.42
C ILE A 27 -5.69 -6.78 -5.00
N PHE A 28 -6.95 -7.10 -4.67
CA PHE A 28 -7.32 -7.70 -3.39
C PHE A 28 -6.59 -9.02 -3.15
N LEU A 29 -6.60 -9.93 -4.14
CA LEU A 29 -5.88 -11.20 -4.03
C LEU A 29 -4.37 -10.99 -3.89
N GLN A 30 -3.78 -10.03 -4.60
CA GLN A 30 -2.37 -9.69 -4.48
C GLN A 30 -2.03 -9.21 -3.05
N LEU A 31 -2.87 -8.36 -2.45
CA LEU A 31 -2.70 -7.91 -1.06
C LEU A 31 -2.81 -9.08 -0.08
N LEU A 32 -3.82 -9.93 -0.25
CA LEU A 32 -4.02 -11.12 0.58
C LEU A 32 -2.83 -12.07 0.50
N LEU A 33 -2.35 -12.37 -0.72
CA LEU A 33 -1.18 -13.22 -0.94
C LEU A 33 0.09 -12.64 -0.32
N GLY A 34 0.26 -11.31 -0.37
CA GLY A 34 1.40 -10.64 0.27
C GLY A 34 1.45 -10.84 1.79
N VAL A 35 0.30 -10.77 2.45
CA VAL A 35 0.20 -11.01 3.89
C VAL A 35 0.34 -12.50 4.22
N SER A 36 -0.29 -13.37 3.41
CA SER A 36 -0.22 -14.82 3.59
C SER A 36 1.20 -15.36 3.52
N LEU A 37 2.04 -14.81 2.63
CA LEU A 37 3.44 -15.19 2.52
C LEU A 37 4.18 -15.01 3.84
N GLY A 38 4.03 -13.84 4.48
CA GLY A 38 4.67 -13.57 5.78
C GLY A 38 4.24 -14.54 6.88
N TYR A 39 2.95 -14.92 6.91
CA TYR A 39 2.46 -15.90 7.89
C TYR A 39 2.99 -17.31 7.61
N VAL A 40 2.99 -17.76 6.36
CA VAL A 40 3.52 -19.09 5.99
C VAL A 40 5.01 -19.19 6.30
N ASP A 41 5.79 -18.18 5.96
CA ASP A 41 7.23 -18.13 6.31
C ASP A 41 7.42 -18.23 7.83
N THR A 42 6.64 -17.48 8.61
CA THR A 42 6.71 -17.52 10.08
C THR A 42 6.38 -18.89 10.63
N ILE A 43 5.33 -19.54 10.12
CA ILE A 43 4.92 -20.90 10.55
C ILE A 43 6.01 -21.93 10.19
N MET A 44 6.55 -21.87 8.98
CA MET A 44 7.62 -22.78 8.56
C MET A 44 8.87 -22.61 9.43
N LEU A 45 9.25 -21.36 9.71
CA LEU A 45 10.40 -21.08 10.55
C LEU A 45 10.18 -21.47 12.02
N SER A 46 8.97 -21.27 12.58
CA SER A 46 8.66 -21.62 13.97
C SER A 46 8.78 -23.14 14.21
N ASN A 47 8.41 -23.94 13.20
CA ASN A 47 8.57 -25.39 13.26
C ASN A 47 10.03 -25.84 13.08
N TYR A 48 10.90 -24.98 12.52
CA TYR A 48 12.32 -25.27 12.39
C TYR A 48 13.13 -24.87 13.64
N ASN A 49 13.01 -23.60 14.06
CA ASN A 49 13.66 -23.06 15.26
C ASN A 49 12.94 -21.81 15.74
N SER A 50 12.51 -21.80 17.01
CA SER A 50 11.79 -20.68 17.59
C SER A 50 12.63 -19.39 17.72
N THR A 51 13.95 -19.49 17.91
CA THR A 51 14.86 -18.33 17.92
C THR A 51 14.99 -17.69 16.54
N ALA A 52 14.96 -18.49 15.48
CA ALA A 52 15.00 -17.99 14.10
C ALA A 52 13.79 -17.11 13.76
N VAL A 53 12.60 -17.38 14.33
CA VAL A 53 11.42 -16.53 14.12
C VAL A 53 11.64 -15.11 14.64
N GLY A 54 12.18 -14.99 15.86
CA GLY A 54 12.50 -13.69 16.44
C GLY A 54 13.58 -12.94 15.65
N ALA A 55 14.63 -13.67 15.24
CA ALA A 55 15.72 -13.11 14.44
C ALA A 55 15.22 -12.55 13.11
N ILE A 56 14.43 -13.33 12.36
CA ILE A 56 13.86 -12.91 11.08
C ILE A 56 12.81 -11.82 11.25
N GLY A 57 12.01 -11.86 12.33
CA GLY A 57 11.07 -10.82 12.68
C GLY A 57 11.72 -9.45 12.83
N ASN A 58 12.84 -9.38 13.56
CA ASN A 58 13.62 -8.15 13.72
C ASN A 58 14.17 -7.63 12.39
N ALA A 59 14.74 -8.50 11.57
CA ALA A 59 15.22 -8.13 10.24
C ALA A 59 14.09 -7.62 9.33
N ASN A 60 12.94 -8.32 9.31
CA ASN A 60 11.78 -7.93 8.51
C ASN A 60 11.17 -6.58 8.94
N GLN A 61 11.28 -6.19 10.20
CA GLN A 61 10.85 -4.87 10.67
C GLN A 61 11.66 -3.75 10.00
N VAL A 62 12.99 -3.89 9.94
CA VAL A 62 13.86 -2.93 9.22
C VAL A 62 13.55 -2.92 7.73
N LEU A 63 13.48 -4.12 7.12
CA LEU A 63 13.22 -4.27 5.69
C LEU A 63 11.83 -3.72 5.30
N GLY A 64 10.85 -3.80 6.19
CA GLY A 64 9.52 -3.21 6.04
C GLY A 64 9.57 -1.70 5.86
N PHE A 65 10.29 -1.00 6.75
CA PHE A 65 10.50 0.45 6.63
C PHE A 65 11.16 0.84 5.30
N LEU A 66 12.17 0.08 4.87
CA LEU A 66 12.85 0.37 3.60
C LEU A 66 11.97 0.13 2.39
N THR A 67 11.09 -0.86 2.45
CA THR A 67 10.12 -1.16 1.39
C THR A 67 9.11 -0.01 1.20
N LEU A 68 8.78 0.76 2.25
CA LEU A 68 7.94 1.95 2.13
C LEU A 68 8.53 2.97 1.16
N ALA A 69 9.85 3.19 1.18
CA ALA A 69 10.53 4.11 0.26
C ALA A 69 10.31 3.71 -1.22
N PHE A 70 10.30 2.42 -1.52
CA PHE A 70 10.07 1.93 -2.89
C PHE A 70 8.61 2.05 -3.32
N ASN A 71 7.67 1.84 -2.39
CA ASN A 71 6.23 1.99 -2.66
C ASN A 71 5.86 3.41 -3.07
N ILE A 72 6.58 4.40 -2.54
CA ILE A 72 6.38 5.82 -2.85
C ILE A 72 6.61 6.10 -4.33
N ILE A 73 7.76 5.68 -4.86
CA ILE A 73 8.13 5.90 -6.26
C ILE A 73 7.21 5.09 -7.17
N SER A 74 6.91 3.86 -6.77
CA SER A 74 6.01 2.98 -7.51
C SER A 74 4.60 3.56 -7.60
N SER A 75 4.07 4.13 -6.51
CA SER A 75 2.76 4.79 -6.50
C SER A 75 2.74 6.04 -7.39
N ALA A 76 3.75 6.90 -7.28
CA ALA A 76 3.89 8.08 -8.14
C ALA A 76 3.99 7.69 -9.63
N THR A 77 4.74 6.63 -9.94
CA THR A 77 4.82 6.06 -11.28
C THR A 77 3.45 5.66 -11.81
N GLY A 78 2.66 4.95 -11.00
CA GLY A 78 1.31 4.53 -11.36
C GLY A 78 0.38 5.69 -11.70
N ILE A 79 0.44 6.76 -10.92
CA ILE A 79 -0.35 7.97 -11.16
C ILE A 79 0.03 8.63 -12.49
N ILE A 80 1.32 8.84 -12.72
CA ILE A 80 1.81 9.49 -13.95
C ILE A 80 1.46 8.63 -15.17
N VAL A 81 1.76 7.33 -15.12
CA VAL A 81 1.45 6.38 -16.19
C VAL A 81 -0.04 6.41 -16.53
N SER A 82 -0.92 6.34 -15.52
CA SER A 82 -2.37 6.38 -15.71
C SER A 82 -2.82 7.68 -16.40
N GLN A 83 -2.31 8.83 -15.97
CA GLN A 83 -2.68 10.11 -16.57
C GLN A 83 -2.17 10.26 -18.00
N TYR A 84 -0.94 9.84 -18.30
CA TYR A 84 -0.39 9.90 -19.66
C TYR A 84 -1.10 8.94 -20.62
N LEU A 85 -1.49 7.75 -20.14
CA LEU A 85 -2.32 6.83 -20.92
C LEU A 85 -3.70 7.43 -21.22
N GLY A 86 -4.32 8.06 -20.22
CA GLY A 86 -5.59 8.77 -20.40
C GLY A 86 -5.49 9.93 -21.37
N ALA A 87 -4.36 10.65 -21.37
CA ALA A 87 -4.07 11.74 -22.29
C ALA A 87 -3.75 11.28 -23.73
N GLY A 88 -3.66 9.98 -23.98
CA GLY A 88 -3.30 9.44 -25.29
C GLY A 88 -1.83 9.65 -25.68
N LYS A 89 -0.97 10.21 -24.80
CA LYS A 89 0.44 10.53 -25.07
C LYS A 89 1.33 9.29 -25.00
N LYS A 90 1.05 8.29 -25.85
CA LYS A 90 1.77 7.00 -25.87
C LYS A 90 3.26 7.12 -26.19
N GLU A 91 3.65 8.13 -26.94
CA GLU A 91 5.05 8.36 -27.33
C GLU A 91 5.96 8.64 -26.12
N LYS A 92 5.43 9.32 -25.08
CA LYS A 92 6.17 9.64 -23.86
C LYS A 92 6.24 8.48 -22.87
N MET A 93 5.45 7.42 -23.07
CA MET A 93 5.35 6.32 -22.13
C MET A 93 6.69 5.60 -21.89
N ASN A 94 7.42 5.31 -22.97
CA ASN A 94 8.72 4.62 -22.86
C ASN A 94 9.75 5.44 -22.07
N MET A 95 9.72 6.75 -22.22
CA MET A 95 10.54 7.67 -21.43
C MET A 95 10.15 7.62 -19.95
N ILE A 96 8.84 7.67 -19.64
CA ILE A 96 8.33 7.61 -18.27
C ILE A 96 8.70 6.26 -17.62
N TYR A 97 8.50 5.15 -18.33
CA TYR A 97 8.90 3.83 -17.85
C TYR A 97 10.40 3.77 -17.57
N THR A 98 11.22 4.27 -18.49
CA THR A 98 12.69 4.25 -18.34
C THR A 98 13.12 5.09 -17.13
N VAL A 99 12.60 6.31 -16.97
CA VAL A 99 12.92 7.16 -15.81
C VAL A 99 12.51 6.53 -14.51
N ALA A 100 11.26 6.04 -14.42
CA ALA A 100 10.72 5.46 -13.21
C ALA A 100 11.47 4.18 -12.79
N LEU A 101 11.73 3.27 -13.75
CA LEU A 101 12.48 2.04 -13.49
C LEU A 101 13.93 2.33 -13.14
N SER A 102 14.60 3.23 -13.86
CA SER A 102 16.00 3.60 -13.59
C SER A 102 16.15 4.26 -12.21
N PHE A 103 15.28 5.21 -11.89
CA PHE A 103 15.34 5.90 -10.61
C PHE A 103 15.05 4.93 -9.45
N ASN A 104 14.04 4.08 -9.59
CA ASN A 104 13.72 3.06 -8.58
C ASN A 104 14.87 2.07 -8.40
N PHE A 105 15.48 1.62 -9.52
CA PHE A 105 16.62 0.71 -9.50
C PHE A 105 17.84 1.34 -8.80
N VAL A 106 18.24 2.56 -9.19
CA VAL A 106 19.40 3.22 -8.59
C VAL A 106 19.18 3.45 -7.09
N LEU A 107 18.01 3.99 -6.70
CA LEU A 107 17.70 4.19 -5.30
C LEU A 107 17.73 2.88 -4.51
N SER A 108 17.13 1.82 -5.06
CA SER A 108 17.06 0.53 -4.38
C SER A 108 18.41 -0.16 -4.27
N ILE A 109 19.29 -0.02 -5.25
CA ILE A 109 20.68 -0.51 -5.18
C ILE A 109 21.45 0.22 -4.08
N VAL A 110 21.33 1.56 -3.99
CA VAL A 110 21.98 2.31 -2.91
C VAL A 110 21.49 1.83 -1.54
N ILE A 111 20.18 1.67 -1.37
CA ILE A 111 19.61 1.14 -0.12
C ILE A 111 20.08 -0.30 0.14
N SER A 112 20.09 -1.18 -0.88
CA SER A 112 20.58 -2.55 -0.75
C SER A 112 22.03 -2.59 -0.27
N LEU A 113 22.90 -1.74 -0.83
CA LEU A 113 24.31 -1.66 -0.42
C LEU A 113 24.46 -1.16 1.02
N VAL A 114 23.70 -0.11 1.39
CA VAL A 114 23.70 0.40 2.78
C VAL A 114 23.27 -0.69 3.75
N VAL A 115 22.19 -1.41 3.45
CA VAL A 115 21.71 -2.50 4.31
C VAL A 115 22.72 -3.63 4.37
N PHE A 116 23.31 -4.02 3.25
CA PHE A 116 24.31 -5.10 3.19
C PHE A 116 25.55 -4.78 4.04
N ILE A 117 26.04 -3.52 3.98
CA ILE A 117 27.23 -3.08 4.71
C ILE A 117 26.94 -2.86 6.19
N PHE A 118 25.81 -2.21 6.51
CA PHE A 118 25.48 -1.74 7.86
C PHE A 118 24.42 -2.60 8.56
N SER A 119 24.12 -3.83 8.07
CA SER A 119 23.07 -4.69 8.62
C SER A 119 23.22 -4.88 10.13
N ARG A 120 24.41 -5.24 10.60
CA ARG A 120 24.70 -5.47 12.01
C ARG A 120 24.51 -4.22 12.86
N ASN A 121 25.02 -3.07 12.40
CA ASN A 121 24.88 -1.79 13.10
C ASN A 121 23.41 -1.37 13.24
N LEU A 122 22.60 -1.61 12.20
CA LEU A 122 21.16 -1.32 12.22
C LEU A 122 20.43 -2.21 13.24
N LEU A 123 20.79 -3.49 13.33
CA LEU A 123 20.20 -4.43 14.28
C LEU A 123 20.63 -4.13 15.72
N GLU A 124 21.90 -3.76 15.92
CA GLU A 124 22.41 -3.31 17.22
C GLU A 124 21.73 -2.02 17.70
N ALA A 125 21.51 -1.07 16.78
CA ALA A 125 20.77 0.17 17.07
C ALA A 125 19.30 -0.13 17.48
N MET A 126 18.72 -1.22 16.99
CA MET A 126 17.40 -1.72 17.40
C MET A 126 17.45 -2.54 18.70
N GLN A 127 18.61 -2.69 19.34
CA GLN A 127 18.82 -3.46 20.57
C GLN A 127 18.39 -4.94 20.42
N VAL A 128 18.65 -5.53 19.22
CA VAL A 128 18.39 -6.96 19.02
C VAL A 128 19.25 -7.78 19.99
N PRO A 129 18.67 -8.76 20.73
CA PRO A 129 19.43 -9.59 21.67
C PRO A 129 20.61 -10.30 20.99
N ALA A 130 21.75 -10.37 21.68
CA ALA A 130 22.98 -10.99 21.16
C ALA A 130 22.78 -12.43 20.68
N ALA A 131 21.88 -13.19 21.33
CA ALA A 131 21.55 -14.56 20.96
C ALA A 131 20.88 -14.69 19.57
N MET A 132 20.27 -13.60 19.04
CA MET A 132 19.59 -13.59 17.75
C MET A 132 20.32 -12.75 16.72
N LEU A 133 21.35 -12.00 17.11
CA LEU A 133 21.98 -10.99 16.28
C LEU A 133 22.63 -11.57 15.03
N ASP A 134 23.35 -12.66 15.15
CA ASP A 134 24.08 -13.28 14.04
C ASP A 134 23.12 -13.87 12.98
N GLU A 135 22.03 -14.53 13.41
CA GLU A 135 21.00 -15.02 12.49
C GLU A 135 20.24 -13.88 11.83
N SER A 136 19.92 -12.81 12.59
CA SER A 136 19.27 -11.60 12.06
C SER A 136 20.15 -10.91 11.03
N ASP A 137 21.45 -10.75 11.32
CA ASP A 137 22.42 -10.11 10.44
C ASP A 137 22.58 -10.90 9.13
N MET A 138 22.74 -12.21 9.20
CA MET A 138 22.86 -13.04 8.02
C MET A 138 21.59 -12.99 7.14
N TYR A 139 20.40 -13.07 7.75
CA TYR A 139 19.14 -12.92 7.02
C TYR A 139 19.02 -11.54 6.39
N MET A 140 19.32 -10.49 7.15
CA MET A 140 19.21 -9.10 6.71
C MET A 140 20.23 -8.78 5.59
N ARG A 141 21.43 -9.33 5.62
CA ARG A 141 22.42 -9.19 4.53
C ARG A 141 21.91 -9.85 3.24
N ILE A 142 21.36 -11.04 3.31
CA ILE A 142 20.86 -11.76 2.13
C ILE A 142 19.63 -11.05 1.56
N VAL A 143 18.58 -10.88 2.35
CA VAL A 143 17.30 -10.31 1.88
C VAL A 143 17.41 -8.81 1.63
N GLY A 144 18.10 -8.08 2.52
CA GLY A 144 18.32 -6.65 2.39
C GLY A 144 19.28 -6.28 1.27
N GLY A 145 20.36 -7.07 1.09
CA GLY A 145 21.29 -6.90 -0.04
C GLY A 145 20.63 -7.13 -1.40
N THR A 146 19.52 -7.86 -1.44
CA THR A 146 18.74 -8.13 -2.66
C THR A 146 17.39 -7.40 -2.69
N ILE A 147 17.14 -6.45 -1.78
CA ILE A 147 15.83 -5.77 -1.65
C ILE A 147 15.47 -4.94 -2.91
N PHE A 148 16.46 -4.61 -3.76
CA PHE A 148 16.22 -3.98 -5.06
C PHE A 148 15.30 -4.81 -5.95
N THR A 149 15.26 -6.14 -5.80
CA THR A 149 14.33 -7.00 -6.53
C THR A 149 12.88 -6.70 -6.16
N GLN A 150 12.60 -6.50 -4.86
CA GLN A 150 11.26 -6.11 -4.40
C GLN A 150 10.87 -4.72 -4.92
N ALA A 151 11.81 -3.78 -4.96
CA ALA A 151 11.57 -2.45 -5.50
C ALA A 151 11.19 -2.50 -6.99
N LEU A 152 11.89 -3.32 -7.78
CA LEU A 152 11.56 -3.53 -9.19
C LEU A 152 10.19 -4.19 -9.38
N ILE A 153 9.86 -5.21 -8.59
CA ILE A 153 8.54 -5.86 -8.62
C ILE A 153 7.44 -4.83 -8.37
N ASN A 154 7.61 -3.97 -7.35
CA ASN A 154 6.63 -2.92 -7.02
C ASN A 154 6.48 -1.91 -8.18
N ALA A 155 7.58 -1.50 -8.81
CA ALA A 155 7.57 -0.60 -9.95
C ALA A 155 6.87 -1.22 -11.18
N PHE A 156 7.20 -2.47 -11.51
CA PHE A 156 6.53 -3.19 -12.60
C PHE A 156 5.04 -3.40 -12.32
N ASN A 157 4.67 -3.81 -11.11
CA ASN A 157 3.27 -3.99 -10.72
C ASN A 157 2.47 -2.69 -10.86
N SER A 158 3.06 -1.55 -10.50
CA SER A 158 2.44 -0.24 -10.66
C SER A 158 2.24 0.12 -12.13
N ILE A 159 3.23 -0.16 -12.99
CA ILE A 159 3.13 0.02 -14.44
C ILE A 159 2.04 -0.89 -15.02
N PHE A 160 2.00 -2.17 -14.65
CA PHE A 160 1.01 -3.13 -15.14
C PHE A 160 -0.41 -2.76 -14.73
N ALA A 161 -0.58 -2.41 -13.45
CA ALA A 161 -1.87 -1.98 -12.91
C ALA A 161 -2.39 -0.73 -13.63
N SER A 162 -1.53 0.26 -13.86
CA SER A 162 -1.88 1.49 -14.59
C SER A 162 -2.26 1.23 -16.05
N ASN A 163 -1.70 0.19 -16.67
CA ASN A 163 -2.10 -0.30 -17.99
C ASN A 163 -3.35 -1.21 -17.94
N GLY A 164 -4.02 -1.35 -16.80
CA GLY A 164 -5.20 -2.19 -16.62
C GLY A 164 -4.92 -3.70 -16.56
N LYS A 165 -3.65 -4.10 -16.36
CA LYS A 165 -3.20 -5.50 -16.33
C LYS A 165 -2.93 -5.99 -14.88
N THR A 166 -3.88 -5.78 -13.97
CA THR A 166 -3.76 -6.13 -12.55
C THR A 166 -3.67 -7.64 -12.28
N VAL A 167 -4.25 -8.47 -13.15
CA VAL A 167 -4.21 -9.94 -13.05
C VAL A 167 -2.79 -10.48 -13.03
N PHE A 168 -1.88 -9.87 -13.80
CA PHE A 168 -0.50 -10.34 -13.84
C PHE A 168 0.23 -10.11 -12.51
N GLY A 169 -0.01 -8.97 -11.84
CA GLY A 169 0.51 -8.73 -10.49
C GLY A 169 0.05 -9.79 -9.48
N MET A 170 -1.20 -10.22 -9.57
CA MET A 170 -1.74 -11.33 -8.77
C MET A 170 -1.01 -12.65 -9.07
N ILE A 171 -0.81 -12.96 -10.36
CA ILE A 171 -0.11 -14.21 -10.78
C ILE A 171 1.34 -14.18 -10.28
N ILE A 172 2.04 -13.06 -10.37
CA ILE A 172 3.40 -12.90 -9.82
C ILE A 172 3.40 -13.14 -8.31
N GLY A 173 2.46 -12.53 -7.57
CA GLY A 173 2.34 -12.75 -6.13
C GLY A 173 2.10 -14.23 -5.78
N LEU A 174 1.20 -14.90 -6.50
CA LEU A 174 0.94 -16.32 -6.31
C LEU A 174 2.17 -17.18 -6.62
N GLY A 175 2.82 -16.91 -7.75
CA GLY A 175 4.04 -17.62 -8.16
C GLY A 175 5.17 -17.45 -7.14
N MET A 176 5.38 -16.23 -6.63
CA MET A 176 6.35 -15.97 -5.57
C MET A 176 6.06 -16.78 -4.31
N ASN A 177 4.79 -16.83 -3.87
CA ASN A 177 4.38 -17.61 -2.70
C ASN A 177 4.67 -19.10 -2.89
N ILE A 178 4.28 -19.68 -4.02
CA ILE A 178 4.50 -21.09 -4.31
C ILE A 178 6.02 -21.40 -4.35
N ILE A 179 6.79 -20.61 -5.06
CA ILE A 179 8.26 -20.82 -5.19
C ILE A 179 8.92 -20.67 -3.82
N ASN A 180 8.51 -19.69 -3.02
CA ASN A 180 9.06 -19.48 -1.69
C ASN A 180 8.72 -20.64 -0.74
N ILE A 181 7.47 -21.11 -0.71
CA ILE A 181 7.05 -22.26 0.11
C ILE A 181 7.83 -23.53 -0.30
N CYS A 182 7.93 -23.80 -1.60
CA CYS A 182 8.69 -24.93 -2.09
C CYS A 182 10.18 -24.80 -1.76
N GLY A 183 10.75 -23.61 -1.91
CA GLY A 183 12.14 -23.33 -1.57
C GLY A 183 12.41 -23.51 -0.07
N ASN A 184 11.54 -22.98 0.79
CA ASN A 184 11.62 -23.19 2.24
C ASN A 184 11.50 -24.68 2.60
N ALA A 185 10.57 -25.40 1.99
CA ALA A 185 10.40 -26.83 2.22
C ALA A 185 11.67 -27.61 1.83
N LEU A 186 12.29 -27.29 0.71
CA LEU A 186 13.52 -27.94 0.24
C LEU A 186 14.74 -27.60 1.10
N LEU A 187 14.91 -26.33 1.48
CA LEU A 187 16.09 -25.82 2.17
C LEU A 187 16.06 -26.05 3.68
N LEU A 188 14.86 -25.98 4.31
CA LEU A 188 14.73 -26.16 5.76
C LEU A 188 14.48 -27.63 6.17
N TYR A 189 13.69 -28.36 5.38
CA TYR A 189 13.22 -29.71 5.76
C TYR A 189 13.64 -30.81 4.78
N GLY A 190 13.89 -30.46 3.51
CA GLY A 190 14.13 -31.39 2.42
C GLY A 190 15.60 -31.78 2.24
N PRO A 191 15.94 -32.35 1.07
CA PRO A 191 17.28 -32.87 0.77
C PRO A 191 18.36 -31.78 0.80
N LEU A 192 18.02 -30.51 0.57
CA LEU A 192 18.98 -29.42 0.61
C LEU A 192 19.29 -28.91 2.04
N LYS A 193 18.66 -29.48 3.08
CA LYS A 193 19.03 -29.24 4.48
C LYS A 193 20.49 -29.59 4.76
N VAL A 194 21.07 -30.52 3.98
CA VAL A 194 22.49 -30.90 4.05
C VAL A 194 23.44 -29.71 3.85
N LEU A 195 22.98 -28.62 3.19
CA LEU A 195 23.76 -27.39 3.01
C LEU A 195 23.97 -26.61 4.31
N GLY A 196 23.28 -26.98 5.40
CA GLY A 196 23.44 -26.36 6.72
C GLY A 196 23.06 -24.89 6.80
N LEU A 197 22.22 -24.39 5.88
CA LEU A 197 21.88 -22.97 5.76
C LEU A 197 20.99 -22.45 6.91
N GLY A 198 20.32 -23.34 7.67
CA GLY A 198 19.45 -22.93 8.76
C GLY A 198 18.42 -21.89 8.34
N ALA A 199 18.22 -20.86 9.17
CA ALA A 199 17.31 -19.74 8.89
C ALA A 199 17.66 -18.97 7.61
N SER A 200 18.93 -18.98 7.19
CA SER A 200 19.39 -18.36 5.93
C SER A 200 18.83 -19.06 4.70
N GLY A 201 18.42 -20.33 4.81
CA GLY A 201 17.70 -21.04 3.75
C GLY A 201 16.40 -20.33 3.36
N ALA A 202 15.64 -19.81 4.35
CA ALA A 202 14.46 -19.01 4.07
C ALA A 202 14.79 -17.68 3.36
N ALA A 203 15.91 -17.05 3.71
CA ALA A 203 16.39 -15.86 3.02
C ALA A 203 16.70 -16.14 1.55
N VAL A 204 17.41 -17.23 1.27
CA VAL A 204 17.75 -17.67 -0.11
C VAL A 204 16.49 -17.98 -0.91
N SER A 205 15.52 -18.68 -0.31
CA SER A 205 14.22 -18.97 -0.93
C SER A 205 13.46 -17.69 -1.30
N THR A 206 13.41 -16.73 -0.37
CA THR A 206 12.77 -15.42 -0.59
C THR A 206 13.44 -14.65 -1.72
N CYS A 207 14.78 -14.61 -1.75
CA CYS A 207 15.54 -13.94 -2.81
C CYS A 207 15.34 -14.64 -4.16
N GLY A 208 15.39 -15.97 -4.19
CA GLY A 208 15.18 -16.75 -5.40
C GLY A 208 13.80 -16.52 -6.02
N SER A 209 12.74 -16.53 -5.19
CA SER A 209 11.37 -16.26 -5.64
C SER A 209 11.22 -14.85 -6.21
N ARG A 210 11.86 -13.84 -5.60
CA ARG A 210 11.84 -12.45 -6.08
C ARG A 210 12.62 -12.29 -7.40
N VAL A 211 13.76 -12.93 -7.55
CA VAL A 211 14.53 -12.88 -8.81
C VAL A 211 13.71 -13.46 -9.97
N ILE A 212 13.06 -14.61 -9.76
CA ILE A 212 12.20 -15.23 -10.77
C ILE A 212 11.02 -14.29 -11.10
N ALA A 213 10.42 -13.63 -10.08
CA ALA A 213 9.36 -12.66 -10.26
C ALA A 213 9.81 -11.43 -11.08
N VAL A 214 11.02 -10.92 -10.86
CA VAL A 214 11.59 -9.83 -11.66
C VAL A 214 11.77 -10.27 -13.11
N ILE A 215 12.35 -11.44 -13.36
CA ILE A 215 12.54 -11.98 -14.72
C ILE A 215 11.20 -12.10 -15.44
N ALA A 216 10.19 -12.69 -14.79
CA ALA A 216 8.84 -12.79 -15.34
C ALA A 216 8.22 -11.42 -15.62
N SER A 217 8.43 -10.44 -14.73
CA SER A 217 7.95 -9.06 -14.90
C SER A 217 8.62 -8.37 -16.08
N VAL A 218 9.92 -8.55 -16.28
CA VAL A 218 10.67 -8.03 -17.43
C VAL A 218 10.15 -8.64 -18.72
N ILE A 219 9.98 -9.95 -18.78
CA ILE A 219 9.41 -10.62 -19.97
C ILE A 219 8.03 -10.07 -20.29
N TYR A 220 7.15 -9.95 -19.29
CA TYR A 220 5.79 -9.43 -19.47
C TYR A 220 5.78 -7.97 -19.92
N PHE A 221 6.70 -7.16 -19.41
CA PHE A 221 6.85 -5.77 -19.80
C PHE A 221 7.16 -5.63 -21.29
N TYR A 222 8.08 -6.43 -21.82
CA TYR A 222 8.44 -6.37 -23.24
C TYR A 222 7.40 -7.04 -24.15
N THR A 223 6.79 -8.14 -23.74
CA THR A 223 5.89 -8.94 -24.59
C THR A 223 4.46 -8.42 -24.60
N VAL A 224 3.90 -8.07 -23.44
CA VAL A 224 2.47 -7.74 -23.30
C VAL A 224 2.24 -6.24 -23.20
N ILE A 225 3.01 -5.53 -22.37
CA ILE A 225 2.91 -4.07 -22.29
C ILE A 225 3.53 -3.42 -23.54
N LYS A 226 4.44 -4.13 -24.20
CA LYS A 226 5.21 -3.63 -25.34
C LYS A 226 5.99 -2.35 -24.99
N GLY A 227 6.38 -2.24 -23.72
CA GLY A 227 7.21 -1.16 -23.21
C GLY A 227 8.64 -1.29 -23.73
N LYS A 228 9.31 -0.16 -23.94
CA LYS A 228 10.71 -0.11 -24.36
C LYS A 228 11.51 0.60 -23.28
N PHE A 229 12.43 -0.13 -22.66
CA PHE A 229 13.44 0.46 -21.78
C PHE A 229 14.67 0.80 -22.62
N SER A 230 15.09 2.06 -22.61
CA SER A 230 16.29 2.48 -23.32
C SER A 230 16.94 3.67 -22.62
N LEU A 231 18.23 3.54 -22.32
CA LEU A 231 19.02 4.61 -21.70
C LEU A 231 19.13 5.85 -22.60
N LYS A 232 18.78 5.74 -23.90
CA LYS A 232 18.69 6.89 -24.81
C LYS A 232 17.64 7.90 -24.33
N TYR A 233 16.56 7.46 -23.67
CA TYR A 233 15.54 8.34 -23.11
C TYR A 233 16.03 9.14 -21.90
N LEU A 234 17.22 8.83 -21.37
CA LEU A 234 17.87 9.61 -20.30
C LEU A 234 18.82 10.68 -20.86
N ARG A 235 18.93 10.81 -22.18
CA ARG A 235 19.81 11.80 -22.85
C ARG A 235 19.03 12.59 -23.90
N PRO A 236 18.71 13.88 -23.67
CA PRO A 236 18.93 14.66 -22.45
C PRO A 236 18.08 14.12 -21.27
N PHE A 237 18.57 14.34 -20.04
CA PHE A 237 17.89 13.82 -18.86
C PHE A 237 16.51 14.48 -18.69
N PRO A 238 15.41 13.71 -18.63
CA PRO A 238 14.04 14.24 -18.57
C PRO A 238 13.69 14.69 -17.14
N TYR A 239 14.28 15.81 -16.73
CA TYR A 239 14.18 16.36 -15.37
C TYR A 239 12.74 16.63 -14.96
N ASP A 240 11.88 17.04 -15.88
CA ASP A 240 10.47 17.33 -15.62
C ASP A 240 9.68 16.08 -15.19
N VAL A 241 10.00 14.92 -15.77
CA VAL A 241 9.38 13.64 -15.39
C VAL A 241 9.82 13.24 -13.97
N LEU A 242 11.13 13.32 -13.69
CA LEU A 242 11.65 13.04 -12.36
C LEU A 242 11.07 14.00 -11.31
N LYS A 243 11.02 15.29 -11.62
CA LYS A 243 10.40 16.30 -10.74
C LYS A 243 8.93 15.99 -10.45
N SER A 244 8.20 15.53 -11.44
CA SER A 244 6.79 15.12 -11.28
C SER A 244 6.66 13.87 -10.39
N LEU A 245 7.53 12.87 -10.56
CA LEU A 245 7.60 11.68 -9.70
C LEU A 245 7.88 12.07 -8.23
N LEU A 246 8.87 12.92 -8.00
CA LEU A 246 9.22 13.38 -6.65
C LEU A 246 8.15 14.27 -6.03
N LYS A 247 7.50 15.15 -6.83
CA LYS A 247 6.41 16.02 -6.38
C LYS A 247 5.20 15.23 -5.88
N LEU A 248 4.92 14.07 -6.47
CA LEU A 248 3.86 13.16 -6.03
C LEU A 248 4.35 12.21 -4.92
N GLY A 249 5.57 11.70 -5.05
CA GLY A 249 6.12 10.69 -4.16
C GLY A 249 6.49 11.22 -2.78
N ILE A 250 7.23 12.32 -2.68
CA ILE A 250 7.73 12.83 -1.40
C ILE A 250 6.60 13.15 -0.40
N PRO A 251 5.52 13.86 -0.76
CA PRO A 251 4.41 14.06 0.17
C PRO A 251 3.77 12.75 0.63
N THR A 252 3.55 11.82 -0.30
CA THR A 252 2.98 10.49 0.04
C THR A 252 3.89 9.71 0.99
N ALA A 253 5.22 9.84 0.84
CA ALA A 253 6.20 9.30 1.77
C ALA A 253 6.04 9.86 3.17
N GLY A 254 6.02 11.18 3.28
CA GLY A 254 5.86 11.87 4.54
C GLY A 254 4.58 11.46 5.27
N GLU A 255 3.49 11.26 4.54
CA GLU A 255 2.23 10.76 5.09
C GLU A 255 2.38 9.34 5.67
N ASN A 256 3.01 8.41 4.92
CA ASN A 256 3.19 7.03 5.38
C ASN A 256 4.12 6.95 6.60
N ILE A 257 5.25 7.67 6.57
CA ILE A 257 6.18 7.74 7.71
C ILE A 257 5.46 8.32 8.94
N SER A 258 4.71 9.40 8.75
CA SER A 258 3.93 10.03 9.83
C SER A 258 2.90 9.07 10.41
N TYR A 259 2.23 8.28 9.56
CA TYR A 259 1.28 7.24 9.98
C TYR A 259 1.98 6.19 10.85
N ASP A 260 3.09 5.63 10.39
CA ASP A 260 3.81 4.60 11.14
C ASP A 260 4.34 5.14 12.47
N CYS A 261 4.86 6.38 12.49
CA CYS A 261 5.24 7.05 13.75
C CYS A 261 4.04 7.18 14.69
N SER A 262 2.88 7.64 14.19
CA SER A 262 1.69 7.76 15.01
C SER A 262 1.23 6.43 15.62
N GLN A 263 1.32 5.33 14.84
CA GLN A 263 1.01 3.98 15.31
C GLN A 263 1.98 3.50 16.40
N LEU A 264 3.27 3.89 16.33
CA LEU A 264 4.24 3.60 17.39
C LEU A 264 3.88 4.31 18.70
N PHE A 265 3.46 5.58 18.65
CA PHE A 265 2.99 6.31 19.83
C PHE A 265 1.72 5.67 20.44
N LEU A 266 0.74 5.32 19.60
CA LEU A 266 -0.46 4.62 20.07
C LEU A 266 -0.11 3.25 20.68
N GLN A 267 0.85 2.52 20.09
CA GLN A 267 1.33 1.27 20.67
C GLN A 267 1.98 1.48 22.02
N ALA A 268 2.80 2.53 22.19
CA ALA A 268 3.40 2.89 23.47
C ALA A 268 2.31 3.14 24.55
N PHE A 269 1.23 3.86 24.21
CA PHE A 269 0.10 4.05 25.14
C PHE A 269 -0.57 2.74 25.50
N ILE A 270 -0.81 1.86 24.53
CA ILE A 270 -1.46 0.56 24.78
C ILE A 270 -0.58 -0.34 25.65
N ASN A 271 0.74 -0.28 25.50
CA ASN A 271 1.67 -1.05 26.31
C ASN A 271 1.57 -0.71 27.80
N THR A 272 1.17 0.52 28.16
CA THR A 272 0.93 0.91 29.56
C THR A 272 -0.38 0.37 30.14
N MET A 273 -1.29 -0.13 29.29
CA MET A 273 -2.62 -0.64 29.69
C MET A 273 -2.61 -2.13 30.06
N GLY A 274 -1.47 -2.81 29.89
CA GLY A 274 -1.30 -4.22 30.26
C GLY A 274 -1.62 -5.22 29.16
N ILE A 275 -1.37 -6.50 29.45
CA ILE A 275 -1.36 -7.60 28.47
C ILE A 275 -2.71 -7.80 27.78
N VAL A 276 -3.82 -7.63 28.54
CA VAL A 276 -5.19 -7.77 27.99
C VAL A 276 -5.43 -6.79 26.84
N ALA A 277 -5.04 -5.52 27.00
CA ALA A 277 -5.21 -4.50 25.99
C ALA A 277 -4.32 -4.75 24.76
N ILE A 278 -3.07 -5.19 24.98
CA ILE A 278 -2.13 -5.53 23.92
C ILE A 278 -2.69 -6.67 23.06
N ASN A 279 -3.10 -7.77 23.70
CA ASN A 279 -3.64 -8.94 22.99
C ASN A 279 -4.94 -8.59 22.25
N ALA A 280 -5.87 -7.87 22.90
CA ALA A 280 -7.11 -7.43 22.28
C ALA A 280 -6.85 -6.57 21.03
N LYS A 281 -5.87 -5.64 21.07
CA LYS A 281 -5.45 -4.86 19.89
C LYS A 281 -4.93 -5.75 18.77
N ILE A 282 -4.02 -6.69 19.08
CA ILE A 282 -3.40 -7.55 18.07
C ILE A 282 -4.46 -8.34 17.32
N TYR A 283 -5.36 -9.01 18.06
CA TYR A 283 -6.40 -9.84 17.46
C TYR A 283 -7.45 -9.02 16.73
N ALA A 284 -7.87 -7.87 17.26
CA ALA A 284 -8.81 -6.96 16.59
C ALA A 284 -8.22 -6.42 15.28
N ASN A 285 -6.92 -6.08 15.26
CA ASN A 285 -6.25 -5.65 14.04
C ASN A 285 -6.19 -6.76 12.97
N MET A 286 -5.94 -8.02 13.37
CA MET A 286 -5.95 -9.15 12.43
C MET A 286 -7.30 -9.30 11.73
N LEU A 287 -8.40 -9.17 12.46
CA LEU A 287 -9.75 -9.24 11.89
C LEU A 287 -10.07 -8.02 11.02
N SER A 288 -9.70 -6.82 11.46
CA SER A 288 -9.94 -5.57 10.72
C SER A 288 -9.14 -5.49 9.42
N MET A 289 -8.03 -6.23 9.30
CA MET A 289 -7.16 -6.20 8.13
C MET A 289 -7.87 -6.68 6.86
N PHE A 290 -8.79 -7.64 6.95
CA PHE A 290 -9.58 -8.09 5.81
C PHE A 290 -10.47 -6.98 5.27
N THR A 291 -11.17 -6.24 6.14
CA THR A 291 -12.00 -5.11 5.73
C THR A 291 -11.17 -4.02 5.08
N TYR A 292 -10.01 -3.69 5.66
CA TYR A 292 -9.07 -2.74 5.12
C TYR A 292 -8.58 -3.11 3.71
N MET A 293 -8.23 -4.38 3.46
CA MET A 293 -7.75 -4.85 2.14
C MET A 293 -8.82 -4.70 1.06
N ILE A 294 -10.09 -4.96 1.37
CA ILE A 294 -11.20 -4.80 0.43
C ILE A 294 -11.34 -3.32 0.04
N ALA A 295 -11.37 -2.42 1.03
CA ALA A 295 -11.46 -0.99 0.80
C ALA A 295 -10.25 -0.46 0.00
N LEU A 296 -9.03 -0.91 0.34
CA LEU A 296 -7.80 -0.53 -0.35
C LEU A 296 -7.77 -1.00 -1.79
N ALA A 297 -8.22 -2.23 -2.07
CA ALA A 297 -8.29 -2.74 -3.43
C ALA A 297 -9.27 -1.95 -4.31
N ALA A 298 -10.44 -1.60 -3.77
CA ALA A 298 -11.41 -0.74 -4.46
C ALA A 298 -10.85 0.67 -4.70
N ALA A 299 -10.14 1.23 -3.71
CA ALA A 299 -9.49 2.54 -3.81
C ALA A 299 -8.40 2.55 -4.89
N ASN A 300 -7.52 1.55 -4.92
CA ASN A 300 -6.45 1.42 -5.92
C ASN A 300 -7.01 1.22 -7.34
N ALA A 301 -8.05 0.40 -7.51
CA ALA A 301 -8.72 0.24 -8.79
C ALA A 301 -9.33 1.57 -9.28
N THR A 302 -9.96 2.32 -8.38
CA THR A 302 -10.55 3.62 -8.68
C THR A 302 -9.48 4.65 -8.99
N GLN A 303 -8.35 4.64 -8.29
CA GLN A 303 -7.19 5.50 -8.56
C GLN A 303 -6.73 5.39 -10.01
N ILE A 304 -6.63 4.16 -10.54
CA ILE A 304 -6.23 3.92 -11.94
C ILE A 304 -7.24 4.55 -12.91
N ILE A 305 -8.53 4.33 -12.68
CA ILE A 305 -9.60 4.84 -13.54
C ILE A 305 -9.64 6.37 -13.50
N VAL A 306 -9.52 6.96 -12.31
CA VAL A 306 -9.47 8.43 -12.13
C VAL A 306 -8.24 9.02 -12.82
N GLY A 307 -7.08 8.37 -12.70
CA GLY A 307 -5.88 8.80 -13.41
C GLY A 307 -6.09 8.85 -14.92
N HIS A 308 -6.69 7.82 -15.52
CA HIS A 308 -7.04 7.82 -16.94
C HIS A 308 -8.02 8.93 -17.29
N SER A 309 -9.08 9.12 -16.51
CA SER A 309 -10.12 10.12 -16.79
C SER A 309 -9.58 11.55 -16.68
N VAL A 310 -8.79 11.83 -15.65
CA VAL A 310 -8.13 13.13 -15.47
C VAL A 310 -7.11 13.39 -16.58
N GLY A 311 -6.38 12.34 -16.99
CA GLY A 311 -5.50 12.41 -18.15
C GLY A 311 -6.23 12.81 -19.43
N ALA A 312 -7.44 12.28 -19.64
CA ALA A 312 -8.32 12.57 -20.77
C ALA A 312 -9.14 13.86 -20.62
N HIS A 313 -8.93 14.68 -19.58
CA HIS A 313 -9.75 15.84 -19.21
C HIS A 313 -11.24 15.54 -18.89
N ASP A 314 -11.61 14.28 -18.66
CA ASP A 314 -12.96 13.86 -18.31
C ASP A 314 -13.15 13.92 -16.77
N TYR A 315 -13.20 15.15 -16.25
CA TYR A 315 -13.32 15.40 -14.81
C TYR A 315 -14.70 15.01 -14.27
N ASP A 316 -15.76 15.13 -15.07
CA ASP A 316 -17.12 14.82 -14.62
C ASP A 316 -17.33 13.32 -14.48
N PHE A 317 -16.77 12.53 -15.39
CA PHE A 317 -16.74 11.08 -15.24
C PHE A 317 -15.92 10.65 -14.01
N ALA A 318 -14.73 11.24 -13.79
CA ALA A 318 -13.93 10.97 -12.60
C ALA A 318 -14.71 11.27 -11.32
N TYR A 319 -15.39 12.43 -11.27
CA TYR A 319 -16.23 12.83 -10.14
C TYR A 319 -17.32 11.80 -9.83
N CYS A 320 -18.13 11.46 -10.82
CA CYS A 320 -19.23 10.49 -10.67
C CYS A 320 -18.71 9.11 -10.29
N ARG A 321 -17.58 8.67 -10.90
CA ARG A 321 -17.01 7.35 -10.65
C ARG A 321 -16.56 7.17 -9.21
N VAL A 322 -15.89 8.16 -8.64
CA VAL A 322 -15.41 8.11 -7.26
C VAL A 322 -16.59 8.01 -6.29
N LEU A 323 -17.64 8.80 -6.48
CA LEU A 323 -18.84 8.74 -5.63
C LEU A 323 -19.54 7.38 -5.72
N LYS A 324 -19.62 6.78 -6.91
CA LYS A 324 -20.16 5.43 -7.07
C LYS A 324 -19.31 4.37 -6.38
N THR A 325 -18.00 4.41 -6.57
CA THR A 325 -17.10 3.48 -5.87
C THR A 325 -17.17 3.66 -4.36
N LEU A 326 -17.21 4.91 -3.88
CA LEU A 326 -17.37 5.20 -2.45
C LEU A 326 -18.64 4.56 -1.90
N ARG A 327 -19.79 4.75 -2.57
CA ARG A 327 -21.07 4.17 -2.14
C ARG A 327 -20.99 2.63 -2.05
N PHE A 328 -20.50 1.95 -3.09
CA PHE A 328 -20.38 0.49 -3.09
C PHE A 328 -19.33 0.00 -2.09
N GLY A 329 -18.17 0.65 -2.06
CA GLY A 329 -17.11 0.34 -1.10
C GLY A 329 -17.57 0.50 0.34
N MET A 330 -18.33 1.56 0.64
CA MET A 330 -18.92 1.80 1.94
C MET A 330 -19.88 0.68 2.36
N ILE A 331 -20.81 0.30 1.46
CA ILE A 331 -21.76 -0.79 1.74
C ILE A 331 -21.00 -2.08 2.05
N ILE A 332 -20.01 -2.45 1.22
CA ILE A 332 -19.24 -3.68 1.40
C ILE A 332 -18.43 -3.62 2.70
N SER A 333 -17.65 -2.56 2.91
CA SER A 333 -16.77 -2.44 4.09
C SER A 333 -17.55 -2.45 5.39
N ILE A 334 -18.67 -1.72 5.45
CA ILE A 334 -19.53 -1.71 6.65
C ILE A 334 -20.18 -3.07 6.85
N SER A 335 -20.67 -3.72 5.80
CA SER A 335 -21.26 -5.07 5.93
C SER A 335 -20.23 -6.07 6.47
N VAL A 336 -19.01 -6.04 5.94
CA VAL A 336 -17.92 -6.91 6.43
C VAL A 336 -17.54 -6.56 7.87
N ALA A 337 -17.47 -5.27 8.23
CA ALA A 337 -17.18 -4.84 9.60
C ALA A 337 -18.26 -5.29 10.58
N ILE A 338 -19.54 -5.19 10.20
CA ILE A 338 -20.65 -5.70 11.00
C ILE A 338 -20.55 -7.22 11.19
N VAL A 339 -20.30 -7.98 10.13
CA VAL A 339 -20.12 -9.43 10.20
C VAL A 339 -18.93 -9.77 11.11
N ASN A 340 -17.80 -9.10 10.93
CA ASN A 340 -16.62 -9.29 11.78
C ASN A 340 -16.91 -9.01 13.25
N TRP A 341 -17.69 -7.96 13.56
CA TRP A 341 -18.11 -7.68 14.92
C TRP A 341 -19.03 -8.76 15.48
N LEU A 342 -20.05 -9.19 14.72
CA LEU A 342 -21.00 -10.21 15.18
C LEU A 342 -20.32 -11.54 15.47
N ILE A 343 -19.35 -11.94 14.65
CA ILE A 343 -18.61 -13.20 14.84
C ILE A 343 -17.37 -13.02 15.76
N SER A 344 -17.05 -11.78 16.18
CA SER A 344 -15.82 -11.51 16.94
C SER A 344 -15.68 -12.33 18.23
N PRO A 345 -16.72 -12.61 19.04
CA PRO A 345 -16.56 -13.45 20.21
C PRO A 345 -16.09 -14.87 19.85
N PHE A 346 -16.57 -15.42 18.75
CA PHE A 346 -16.14 -16.72 18.26
C PHE A 346 -14.73 -16.67 17.67
N THR A 347 -14.46 -15.74 16.76
CA THR A 347 -13.15 -15.65 16.08
C THR A 347 -12.03 -15.27 17.03
N LEU A 348 -12.26 -14.36 17.99
CA LEU A 348 -11.29 -14.05 19.05
C LEU A 348 -11.07 -15.25 19.97
N GLY A 349 -12.12 -16.02 20.26
CA GLY A 349 -12.04 -17.26 21.04
C GLY A 349 -11.17 -18.35 20.41
N LEU A 350 -10.92 -18.30 19.10
CA LEU A 350 -9.96 -19.18 18.43
C LEU A 350 -8.50 -18.84 18.75
N PHE A 351 -8.24 -17.57 19.10
CA PHE A 351 -6.88 -17.09 19.42
C PHE A 351 -6.56 -17.15 20.92
N THR A 352 -7.59 -17.03 21.78
CA THR A 352 -7.38 -16.99 23.23
C THR A 352 -8.59 -17.51 24.01
N GLY A 353 -8.33 -18.15 25.13
CA GLY A 353 -9.36 -18.51 26.12
C GLY A 353 -9.67 -17.40 27.14
N ASP A 354 -8.95 -16.26 27.10
CA ASP A 354 -9.13 -15.17 28.04
C ASP A 354 -10.39 -14.35 27.71
N LYS A 355 -11.40 -14.46 28.57
CA LYS A 355 -12.68 -13.78 28.43
C LYS A 355 -12.55 -12.24 28.45
N ALA A 356 -11.56 -11.69 29.17
CA ALA A 356 -11.34 -10.25 29.22
C ALA A 356 -10.81 -9.73 27.88
N VAL A 357 -9.91 -10.45 27.24
CA VAL A 357 -9.39 -10.14 25.90
C VAL A 357 -10.50 -10.22 24.85
N ILE A 358 -11.34 -11.26 24.91
CA ILE A 358 -12.47 -11.44 23.99
C ILE A 358 -13.49 -10.31 24.15
N ALA A 359 -13.89 -9.97 25.38
CA ALA A 359 -14.84 -8.90 25.65
C ALA A 359 -14.33 -7.53 25.17
N LEU A 360 -13.07 -7.20 25.50
CA LEU A 360 -12.44 -5.94 25.08
C LEU A 360 -12.26 -5.88 23.57
N GLY A 361 -11.79 -6.96 22.95
CA GLY A 361 -11.64 -7.06 21.50
C GLY A 361 -12.97 -6.90 20.76
N SER A 362 -14.05 -7.53 21.25
CA SER A 362 -15.39 -7.39 20.65
C SER A 362 -15.93 -5.95 20.78
N SER A 363 -15.68 -5.27 21.90
CA SER A 363 -16.04 -3.86 22.08
C SER A 363 -15.31 -2.96 21.10
N VAL A 364 -14.03 -3.21 20.88
CA VAL A 364 -13.20 -2.50 19.90
C VAL A 364 -13.69 -2.75 18.48
N MET A 365 -14.10 -3.99 18.15
CA MET A 365 -14.64 -4.33 16.84
C MET A 365 -15.97 -3.62 16.53
N PHE A 366 -16.78 -3.31 17.56
CA PHE A 366 -17.98 -2.46 17.41
C PHE A 366 -17.59 -1.04 16.98
N ILE A 367 -16.61 -0.44 17.63
CA ILE A 367 -16.13 0.90 17.26
C ILE A 367 -15.48 0.88 15.87
N ALA A 368 -14.86 -0.24 15.50
CA ALA A 368 -14.28 -0.41 14.16
C ALA A 368 -15.31 -0.26 13.02
N ILE A 369 -16.61 -0.53 13.26
CA ILE A 369 -17.67 -0.26 12.27
C ILE A 369 -17.74 1.24 11.94
N ILE A 370 -17.68 2.08 12.97
CA ILE A 370 -17.70 3.54 12.83
C ILE A 370 -16.40 4.02 12.16
N LEU A 371 -15.28 3.45 12.56
CA LEU A 371 -13.97 3.74 11.98
C LEU A 371 -13.92 3.42 10.49
N GLU A 372 -14.50 2.30 10.04
CA GLU A 372 -14.52 1.89 8.63
C GLU A 372 -15.30 2.86 7.74
N PHE A 373 -16.30 3.56 8.28
CA PHE A 373 -17.00 4.63 7.55
C PHE A 373 -16.02 5.74 7.14
N GLY A 374 -15.20 6.22 8.06
CA GLY A 374 -14.16 7.21 7.79
C GLY A 374 -13.05 6.66 6.90
N ARG A 375 -12.53 5.48 7.23
CA ARG A 375 -11.41 4.82 6.54
C ARG A 375 -11.71 4.55 5.06
N THR A 376 -12.87 3.98 4.75
CA THR A 376 -13.28 3.74 3.36
C THR A 376 -13.38 5.04 2.57
N THR A 377 -13.94 6.10 3.19
CA THR A 377 -14.01 7.43 2.59
C THR A 377 -12.62 7.96 2.28
N ASN A 378 -11.71 7.90 3.25
CA ASN A 378 -10.33 8.34 3.10
C ASN A 378 -9.60 7.59 1.98
N LEU A 379 -9.64 6.26 2.01
CA LEU A 379 -8.93 5.44 1.02
C LEU A 379 -9.40 5.75 -0.40
N VAL A 380 -10.71 5.79 -0.64
CA VAL A 380 -11.26 6.01 -1.98
C VAL A 380 -11.01 7.44 -2.47
N ILE A 381 -11.25 8.44 -1.62
CA ILE A 381 -11.17 9.84 -2.05
C ILE A 381 -9.71 10.33 -2.09
N ILE A 382 -8.89 10.03 -1.08
CA ILE A 382 -7.49 10.47 -1.05
C ILE A 382 -6.72 9.85 -2.22
N ASN A 383 -6.88 8.54 -2.49
CA ASN A 383 -6.22 7.91 -3.64
C ASN A 383 -6.70 8.52 -4.96
N SER A 384 -7.98 8.87 -5.07
CA SER A 384 -8.53 9.56 -6.25
C SER A 384 -7.99 11.00 -6.40
N MET A 385 -7.84 11.74 -5.29
CA MET A 385 -7.21 13.06 -5.29
C MET A 385 -5.74 12.98 -5.71
N LYS A 386 -5.00 12.01 -5.16
CA LYS A 386 -3.61 11.73 -5.56
C LYS A 386 -3.53 11.39 -7.05
N ALA A 387 -4.45 10.57 -7.56
CA ALA A 387 -4.55 10.24 -8.98
C ALA A 387 -4.84 11.47 -9.86
N ALA A 388 -5.54 12.46 -9.35
CA ALA A 388 -5.79 13.73 -10.02
C ALA A 388 -4.60 14.72 -9.93
N GLY A 389 -3.57 14.42 -9.13
CA GLY A 389 -2.42 15.28 -8.87
C GLY A 389 -2.54 16.18 -7.64
N ASP A 390 -3.66 16.13 -6.92
CA ASP A 390 -3.86 16.87 -5.66
C ASP A 390 -3.31 16.05 -4.48
N VAL A 391 -2.01 16.07 -4.29
CA VAL A 391 -1.32 15.28 -3.26
C VAL A 391 -1.08 16.07 -1.98
N LYS A 392 -0.71 17.36 -2.10
CA LYS A 392 -0.27 18.17 -0.95
C LYS A 392 -1.35 18.35 0.11
N PHE A 393 -2.60 18.62 -0.31
CA PHE A 393 -3.67 18.88 0.63
C PHE A 393 -4.06 17.64 1.45
N PRO A 394 -4.37 16.47 0.85
CA PRO A 394 -4.73 15.30 1.64
C PRO A 394 -3.58 14.84 2.53
N THR A 395 -2.32 14.97 2.09
CA THR A 395 -1.15 14.64 2.91
C THR A 395 -1.02 15.56 4.12
N ALA A 396 -1.10 16.88 3.94
CA ALA A 396 -1.01 17.83 5.06
C ALA A 396 -2.16 17.62 6.06
N LEU A 397 -3.38 17.41 5.56
CA LEU A 397 -4.53 17.09 6.38
C LEU A 397 -4.34 15.80 7.18
N ALA A 398 -3.85 14.74 6.51
CA ALA A 398 -3.63 13.44 7.15
C ALA A 398 -2.59 13.54 8.27
N ILE A 399 -1.44 14.19 8.02
CA ILE A 399 -0.41 14.39 9.04
C ILE A 399 -0.98 15.16 10.23
N PHE A 400 -1.64 16.30 9.97
CA PHE A 400 -2.21 17.12 11.03
C PHE A 400 -3.23 16.35 11.89
N SER A 401 -4.18 15.67 11.24
CA SER A 401 -5.25 14.99 11.95
C SER A 401 -4.76 13.77 12.74
N MET A 402 -3.82 13.00 12.20
CA MET A 402 -3.22 11.86 12.89
C MET A 402 -2.56 12.26 14.21
N TRP A 403 -1.79 13.34 14.22
CA TRP A 403 -1.13 13.79 15.45
C TRP A 403 -2.10 14.43 16.43
N LEU A 404 -3.06 15.23 15.95
CA LEU A 404 -4.02 15.89 16.82
C LEU A 404 -5.09 14.93 17.33
N LEU A 405 -5.73 14.17 16.44
CA LEU A 405 -6.88 13.33 16.79
C LEU A 405 -6.45 11.90 17.15
N SER A 406 -5.69 11.18 16.31
CA SER A 406 -5.31 9.82 16.67
C SER A 406 -4.41 9.79 17.90
N VAL A 407 -3.32 10.56 17.92
CA VAL A 407 -2.35 10.53 19.03
C VAL A 407 -2.81 11.40 20.20
N GLY A 408 -3.14 12.67 19.96
CA GLY A 408 -3.50 13.62 21.01
C GLY A 408 -4.80 13.23 21.72
N LEU A 409 -5.89 13.04 20.97
CA LEU A 409 -7.16 12.59 21.53
C LEU A 409 -7.06 11.14 22.04
N GLY A 410 -6.22 10.28 21.42
CA GLY A 410 -5.95 8.93 21.88
C GLY A 410 -5.29 8.91 23.25
N TRP A 411 -4.33 9.78 23.52
CA TRP A 411 -3.77 9.99 24.86
C TRP A 411 -4.82 10.50 25.83
N LEU A 412 -5.60 11.51 25.43
CA LEU A 412 -6.61 12.12 26.28
C LEU A 412 -7.68 11.11 26.71
N LEU A 413 -8.28 10.38 25.75
CA LEU A 413 -9.36 9.42 26.04
C LEU A 413 -8.80 8.12 26.65
N GLY A 414 -7.70 7.59 26.08
CA GLY A 414 -7.16 6.31 26.48
C GLY A 414 -6.44 6.34 27.83
N ILE A 415 -5.62 7.37 28.07
CA ILE A 415 -4.78 7.48 29.27
C ILE A 415 -5.40 8.41 30.30
N TYR A 416 -5.64 9.68 29.95
CA TYR A 416 -6.07 10.70 30.91
C TYR A 416 -7.47 10.41 31.47
N PHE A 417 -8.46 10.10 30.62
CA PHE A 417 -9.80 9.69 31.07
C PHE A 417 -9.92 8.22 31.44
N GLY A 418 -8.88 7.43 31.27
CA GLY A 418 -8.86 6.03 31.70
C GLY A 418 -9.76 5.10 30.88
N MET A 419 -10.21 5.51 29.66
CA MET A 419 -11.04 4.64 28.82
C MET A 419 -10.27 3.48 28.20
N GLY A 420 -8.96 3.42 28.39
CA GLY A 420 -8.09 2.36 27.91
C GLY A 420 -8.12 2.21 26.38
N LEU A 421 -8.07 0.96 25.92
CA LEU A 421 -8.05 0.61 24.50
C LEU A 421 -9.26 1.14 23.74
N THR A 422 -10.44 1.15 24.35
CA THR A 422 -11.68 1.68 23.77
C THR A 422 -11.54 3.17 23.42
N GLY A 423 -10.93 3.95 24.33
CA GLY A 423 -10.68 5.38 24.12
C GLY A 423 -9.75 5.64 22.93
N ILE A 424 -8.71 4.81 22.77
CA ILE A 424 -7.80 4.89 21.62
C ILE A 424 -8.54 4.59 20.31
N TRP A 425 -9.40 3.57 20.26
CA TRP A 425 -10.19 3.26 19.06
C TRP A 425 -11.18 4.36 18.70
N ILE A 426 -11.81 5.00 19.69
CA ILE A 426 -12.68 6.15 19.48
C ILE A 426 -11.89 7.32 18.85
N ALA A 427 -10.69 7.59 19.35
CA ALA A 427 -9.81 8.63 18.81
C ALA A 427 -9.40 8.34 17.37
N MET A 428 -9.04 7.09 17.06
CA MET A 428 -8.74 6.66 15.68
C MET A 428 -9.95 6.80 14.76
N ALA A 429 -11.15 6.44 15.24
CA ALA A 429 -12.39 6.60 14.48
C ALA A 429 -12.70 8.09 14.23
N ALA A 430 -12.50 8.96 15.23
CA ALA A 430 -12.66 10.39 15.09
C ALA A 430 -11.71 10.99 14.05
N ASP A 431 -10.43 10.57 14.03
CA ASP A 431 -9.46 10.96 13.02
C ASP A 431 -9.89 10.54 11.61
N GLU A 432 -10.28 9.28 11.42
CA GLU A 432 -10.70 8.76 10.12
C GLU A 432 -11.95 9.47 9.61
N ILE A 433 -12.93 9.75 10.49
CA ILE A 433 -14.17 10.47 10.13
C ILE A 433 -13.86 11.93 9.79
N PHE A 434 -13.07 12.61 10.62
CA PHE A 434 -12.70 14.01 10.38
C PHE A 434 -12.02 14.16 9.02
N ARG A 435 -11.01 13.36 8.74
CA ARG A 435 -10.34 13.34 7.44
C ARG A 435 -11.32 13.02 6.31
N GLY A 436 -12.14 11.98 6.50
CA GLY A 436 -13.14 11.58 5.53
C GLY A 436 -14.09 12.70 5.15
N VAL A 437 -14.62 13.43 6.13
CA VAL A 437 -15.51 14.57 5.89
C VAL A 437 -14.80 15.69 5.13
N VAL A 438 -13.60 16.07 5.55
CA VAL A 438 -12.85 17.17 4.92
C VAL A 438 -12.46 16.84 3.47
N VAL A 439 -11.95 15.64 3.19
CA VAL A 439 -11.60 15.25 1.81
C VAL A 439 -12.84 15.06 0.95
N PHE A 440 -13.95 14.59 1.51
CA PHE A 440 -15.23 14.48 0.81
C PHE A 440 -15.79 15.84 0.39
N ILE A 441 -15.77 16.83 1.29
CA ILE A 441 -16.16 18.21 0.98
C ILE A 441 -15.27 18.79 -0.12
N ARG A 442 -13.93 18.57 -0.04
CA ARG A 442 -13.02 19.03 -1.08
C ARG A 442 -13.27 18.36 -2.42
N TRP A 443 -13.58 17.06 -2.43
CA TRP A 443 -13.93 16.33 -3.64
C TRP A 443 -15.17 16.91 -4.31
N ILE A 444 -16.24 17.12 -3.54
CA ILE A 444 -17.52 17.71 -4.03
C ILE A 444 -17.31 19.12 -4.55
N LYS A 445 -16.55 19.95 -3.84
CA LYS A 445 -16.25 21.33 -4.26
C LYS A 445 -15.32 21.42 -5.48
N GLY A 446 -14.79 20.30 -5.96
CA GLY A 446 -13.92 20.26 -7.14
C GLY A 446 -12.51 20.82 -6.94
N GLY A 447 -12.03 20.95 -5.69
CA GLY A 447 -10.69 21.49 -5.38
C GLY A 447 -9.51 20.66 -5.91
N TRP A 448 -9.77 19.48 -6.44
CA TRP A 448 -8.82 18.59 -7.09
C TRP A 448 -8.74 18.80 -8.61
N ARG A 449 -9.71 19.49 -9.22
CA ARG A 449 -9.75 19.76 -10.67
C ARG A 449 -8.59 20.67 -11.07
N GLY A 450 -8.07 20.50 -12.28
CA GLY A 450 -6.98 21.33 -12.81
C GLY A 450 -5.57 21.02 -12.24
N LYS A 451 -5.41 19.96 -11.41
CA LYS A 451 -4.11 19.57 -10.84
C LYS A 451 -3.39 18.44 -11.60
N ARG A 452 -3.81 18.21 -12.83
CA ARG A 452 -3.22 17.24 -13.76
C ARG A 452 -1.70 17.38 -13.84
N VAL A 453 -1.00 16.25 -13.91
CA VAL A 453 0.48 16.19 -13.90
C VAL A 453 1.06 16.04 -15.31
N VAL A 454 0.22 15.75 -16.31
CA VAL A 454 0.65 15.60 -17.71
C VAL A 454 1.22 16.92 -18.22
N LEU A 455 2.48 16.89 -18.62
CA LEU A 455 3.15 18.05 -19.21
C LEU A 455 2.56 18.31 -20.59
N GLU A 456 2.11 19.53 -20.82
CA GLU A 456 1.73 20.00 -22.14
C GLU A 456 2.99 20.26 -22.97
N ASP A 457 2.95 19.92 -24.26
CA ASP A 457 4.06 20.19 -25.15
C ASP A 457 4.19 21.69 -25.32
N LYS A 458 5.37 22.23 -25.04
CA LYS A 458 5.67 23.67 -25.17
C LYS A 458 5.67 24.17 -26.63
N THR A 459 5.22 23.35 -27.58
CA THR A 459 5.19 23.66 -29.01
C THR A 459 3.80 23.45 -29.59
N SER A 460 2.92 24.42 -29.43
CA SER A 460 2.03 24.91 -30.48
C SER A 460 1.41 26.25 -30.05
N PRO A 461 2.04 27.39 -30.40
CA PRO A 461 1.36 28.67 -30.40
C PRO A 461 0.72 28.88 -31.79
N THR A 462 -0.23 28.03 -32.21
CA THR A 462 -0.86 28.22 -33.54
C THR A 462 -2.25 27.59 -33.63
N GLU A 463 -3.14 27.91 -32.67
CA GLU A 463 -4.58 27.63 -32.87
C GLU A 463 -5.49 28.68 -32.22
N THR A 464 -4.91 29.72 -31.60
CA THR A 464 -5.70 30.81 -31.00
C THR A 464 -5.74 32.06 -31.90
N ALA A 465 -5.14 32.03 -33.08
CA ALA A 465 -5.12 33.17 -34.03
C ALA A 465 -6.13 33.04 -35.17
N GLU A 466 -6.76 31.88 -35.39
CA GLU A 466 -7.73 31.70 -36.49
C GLU A 466 -9.20 31.77 -36.10
N VAL A 467 -9.52 32.06 -34.84
CA VAL A 467 -10.92 32.24 -34.37
C VAL A 467 -11.22 33.73 -34.08
N MET A 468 -10.27 34.64 -34.34
CA MET A 468 -10.45 36.09 -34.21
C MET A 468 -10.06 36.84 -35.49
N ALA A 469 -10.17 36.25 -36.67
CA ALA A 469 -10.11 36.97 -37.94
C ALA A 469 -11.43 36.80 -38.71
#